data_594a3369cc4ecfaa1a4d6b344d8abaf4
#
_entry.id   594a3369cc4ecfaa1a4d6b344d8abaf4
#
_cell.length_a   1.000
_cell.length_b   1.000
_cell.length_c   1.000
_cell.angle_alpha   90.00
_cell.angle_beta   90.00
_cell.angle_gamma   90.00
#
_symmetry.space_group_name_H-M   'P 1'
#
loop_
_entity.id
_entity.type
_entity.pdbx_description
1 polymer ?
#
loop_
_entity_poly.entity_id
_entity_poly.type
_entity_poly.pdbx_seq_one_letter_code
_entity_poly.pdbx_strand_id
1 'polypeptide(L)'
;MGVCGVVLSAGRGTRLAPFSDTRPKASFPVGSLSMLDRAINVVRPFVDEIALNVSGHADWFAAHVPHGVRTFEEGSEPLGTAGGLCNMSEWIGDRDVVVLNADSVLFGDVADFIGGRDNAPTRLLVTLDRALPDFDGLWRFVGLSTMSRSTLARIGPETEDLYRDLWKRQLADGEVDLVPFTGLAIDGGTPADLLAANLVESEGRTVVESGATVDGTAEQCLVLTGGQVRAGEHLRRCVVDGNARFDLLSNSIVPTVPP
;
A
#
# COMPACT_ATOMS: atom_id res chain seq x y z
N MET A 1 -19.00 -20.23 -1.40
CA MET A 1 -18.74 -19.23 -2.48
C MET A 1 -17.25 -18.95 -2.47
N GLY A 2 -16.64 -18.73 -3.66
CA GLY A 2 -15.21 -18.40 -3.74
C GLY A 2 -14.90 -16.98 -3.25
N VAL A 3 -13.66 -16.74 -2.87
CA VAL A 3 -13.17 -15.43 -2.44
C VAL A 3 -11.94 -15.09 -3.27
N CYS A 4 -11.88 -13.91 -3.84
CA CYS A 4 -10.67 -13.44 -4.52
C CYS A 4 -10.03 -12.27 -3.78
N GLY A 5 -8.72 -12.12 -3.95
CA GLY A 5 -7.95 -11.02 -3.43
C GLY A 5 -7.66 -9.98 -4.51
N VAL A 6 -7.78 -8.71 -4.17
CA VAL A 6 -7.36 -7.61 -5.03
C VAL A 6 -6.36 -6.74 -4.27
N VAL A 7 -5.18 -6.56 -4.86
CA VAL A 7 -4.17 -5.62 -4.35
C VAL A 7 -4.19 -4.38 -5.23
N LEU A 8 -4.61 -3.24 -4.68
CA LEU A 8 -4.66 -1.97 -5.41
C LEU A 8 -3.26 -1.33 -5.44
N SER A 9 -2.64 -1.32 -6.62
CA SER A 9 -1.25 -0.88 -6.82
C SER A 9 -1.04 0.16 -7.94
N ALA A 10 -2.11 0.63 -8.58
CA ALA A 10 -2.04 1.59 -9.69
C ALA A 10 -1.74 3.05 -9.29
N GLY A 11 -1.58 3.33 -7.98
CA GLY A 11 -1.32 4.69 -7.49
C GLY A 11 0.01 5.27 -7.98
N ARG A 12 0.01 6.53 -8.44
CA ARG A 12 1.19 7.21 -8.99
C ARG A 12 2.34 7.45 -8.00
N GLY A 13 2.09 7.38 -6.70
CA GLY A 13 3.13 7.58 -5.69
C GLY A 13 3.69 9.01 -5.61
N THR A 14 2.97 10.02 -6.06
CA THR A 14 3.45 11.42 -6.16
C THR A 14 3.97 12.01 -4.84
N ARG A 15 3.44 11.56 -3.70
CA ARG A 15 3.92 11.97 -2.37
C ARG A 15 5.29 11.37 -2.00
N LEU A 16 5.74 10.35 -2.72
CA LEU A 16 7.08 9.75 -2.59
C LEU A 16 8.10 10.36 -3.55
N ALA A 17 7.69 11.24 -4.47
CA ALA A 17 8.63 11.88 -5.39
C ALA A 17 9.72 12.64 -4.60
N PRO A 18 10.98 12.66 -5.11
CA PRO A 18 11.43 12.14 -6.40
C PRO A 18 11.77 10.64 -6.40
N PHE A 19 11.71 9.94 -5.27
CA PHE A 19 12.07 8.51 -5.17
C PHE A 19 11.21 7.62 -6.08
N SER A 20 9.92 7.98 -6.26
CA SER A 20 8.97 7.25 -7.11
C SER A 20 8.99 7.64 -8.59
N ASP A 21 9.89 8.52 -9.03
CA ASP A 21 9.95 8.95 -10.43
C ASP A 21 10.42 7.83 -11.37
N THR A 22 11.21 6.89 -10.85
CA THR A 22 11.82 5.80 -11.62
C THR A 22 11.31 4.41 -11.31
N ARG A 23 10.48 4.27 -10.27
CA ARG A 23 9.95 2.96 -9.82
C ARG A 23 8.54 3.11 -9.25
N PRO A 24 7.66 2.09 -9.40
CA PRO A 24 6.32 2.17 -8.84
C PRO A 24 6.36 2.22 -7.31
N LYS A 25 5.41 2.93 -6.69
CA LYS A 25 5.29 3.01 -5.24
C LYS A 25 5.29 1.62 -4.56
N ALA A 26 4.59 0.66 -5.13
CA ALA A 26 4.49 -0.69 -4.60
C ALA A 26 5.83 -1.46 -4.54
N SER A 27 6.87 -0.98 -5.25
CA SER A 27 8.20 -1.60 -5.27
C SER A 27 9.09 -1.24 -4.09
N PHE A 28 8.74 -0.19 -3.31
CA PHE A 28 9.58 0.23 -2.20
C PHE A 28 9.66 -0.84 -1.12
N PRO A 29 10.84 -1.04 -0.52
CA PRO A 29 11.04 -2.06 0.49
C PRO A 29 10.43 -1.67 1.83
N VAL A 30 9.94 -2.67 2.55
CA VAL A 30 9.73 -2.63 4.00
C VAL A 30 10.40 -3.88 4.58
N GLY A 31 11.58 -3.69 5.14
CA GLY A 31 12.48 -4.78 5.48
C GLY A 31 13.04 -5.45 4.22
N SER A 32 12.89 -6.77 4.12
CA SER A 32 13.38 -7.57 3.01
C SER A 32 12.37 -7.77 1.87
N LEU A 33 11.14 -7.31 2.02
CA LEU A 33 10.06 -7.48 1.05
C LEU A 33 9.63 -6.12 0.47
N SER A 34 9.19 -6.10 -0.78
CA SER A 34 8.50 -4.93 -1.32
C SER A 34 7.13 -4.73 -0.64
N MET A 35 6.58 -3.52 -0.69
CA MET A 35 5.21 -3.27 -0.23
C MET A 35 4.21 -4.17 -0.98
N LEU A 36 4.43 -4.40 -2.28
CA LEU A 36 3.61 -5.31 -3.09
C LEU A 36 3.64 -6.75 -2.55
N ASP A 37 4.84 -7.30 -2.31
CA ASP A 37 4.98 -8.66 -1.80
C ASP A 37 4.34 -8.81 -0.42
N ARG A 38 4.49 -7.81 0.43
CA ARG A 38 3.84 -7.78 1.75
C ARG A 38 2.32 -7.81 1.62
N ALA A 39 1.75 -6.97 0.77
CA ALA A 39 0.31 -6.92 0.56
C ALA A 39 -0.23 -8.25 0.00
N ILE A 40 0.46 -8.84 -0.97
CA ILE A 40 0.11 -10.15 -1.52
C ILE A 40 0.18 -11.23 -0.42
N ASN A 41 1.21 -11.23 0.41
CA ASN A 41 1.38 -12.22 1.48
C ASN A 41 0.31 -12.09 2.58
N VAL A 42 -0.16 -10.87 2.88
CA VAL A 42 -1.27 -10.64 3.82
C VAL A 42 -2.57 -11.26 3.32
N VAL A 43 -2.87 -11.12 2.03
CA VAL A 43 -4.15 -11.54 1.45
C VAL A 43 -4.15 -13.03 1.07
N ARG A 44 -3.02 -13.55 0.59
CA ARG A 44 -2.88 -14.90 0.01
C ARG A 44 -3.48 -16.07 0.83
N PRO A 45 -3.33 -16.13 2.16
CA PRO A 45 -3.86 -17.25 2.95
C PRO A 45 -5.39 -17.36 2.95
N PHE A 46 -6.12 -16.32 2.53
CA PHE A 46 -7.55 -16.18 2.71
C PHE A 46 -8.36 -16.22 1.43
N VAL A 47 -7.69 -16.33 0.27
CA VAL A 47 -8.33 -16.19 -1.05
C VAL A 47 -7.88 -17.28 -2.02
N ASP A 48 -8.73 -17.60 -2.99
CA ASP A 48 -8.46 -18.62 -4.00
C ASP A 48 -7.48 -18.13 -5.08
N GLU A 49 -7.63 -16.86 -5.48
CA GLU A 49 -6.82 -16.20 -6.51
C GLU A 49 -6.57 -14.74 -6.14
N ILE A 50 -5.48 -14.17 -6.66
CA ILE A 50 -5.13 -12.77 -6.45
C ILE A 50 -4.97 -12.06 -7.79
N ALA A 51 -5.49 -10.84 -7.85
CA ALA A 51 -5.21 -9.89 -8.92
C ALA A 51 -4.71 -8.56 -8.36
N LEU A 52 -4.04 -7.80 -9.22
CA LEU A 52 -3.65 -6.42 -8.94
C LEU A 52 -3.91 -5.53 -10.15
N ASN A 53 -4.24 -4.28 -9.89
CA ASN A 53 -4.29 -3.24 -10.91
C ASN A 53 -2.93 -2.56 -11.01
N VAL A 54 -2.53 -2.19 -12.24
CA VAL A 54 -1.27 -1.53 -12.52
C VAL A 54 -1.50 -0.33 -13.44
N SER A 55 -0.79 0.77 -13.18
CA SER A 55 -0.76 1.94 -14.04
C SER A 55 0.68 2.44 -14.12
N GLY A 56 1.22 2.56 -15.33
CA GLY A 56 2.64 2.85 -15.51
C GLY A 56 3.56 1.72 -15.06
N HIS A 57 4.86 1.88 -15.29
CA HIS A 57 5.91 0.91 -14.87
C HIS A 57 5.62 -0.56 -15.23
N ALA A 58 4.97 -0.82 -16.37
CA ALA A 58 4.53 -2.16 -16.78
C ALA A 58 5.68 -3.18 -16.77
N ASP A 59 6.87 -2.79 -17.23
CA ASP A 59 8.06 -3.66 -17.24
C ASP A 59 8.46 -4.10 -15.82
N TRP A 60 8.35 -3.19 -14.84
CA TRP A 60 8.64 -3.54 -13.46
C TRP A 60 7.65 -4.59 -12.94
N PHE A 61 6.36 -4.37 -13.13
CA PHE A 61 5.34 -5.32 -12.70
C PHE A 61 5.48 -6.67 -13.41
N ALA A 62 5.73 -6.67 -14.72
CA ALA A 62 5.95 -7.90 -15.49
C ALA A 62 7.12 -8.74 -14.96
N ALA A 63 8.17 -8.09 -14.46
CA ALA A 63 9.37 -8.75 -13.92
C ALA A 63 9.23 -9.18 -12.45
N HIS A 64 8.36 -8.57 -11.65
CA HIS A 64 8.35 -8.72 -10.19
C HIS A 64 7.05 -9.29 -9.63
N VAL A 65 5.95 -9.28 -10.40
CA VAL A 65 4.69 -9.87 -9.92
C VAL A 65 4.86 -11.40 -9.77
N PRO A 66 4.56 -11.97 -8.58
CA PRO A 66 4.71 -13.39 -8.36
C PRO A 66 3.86 -14.24 -9.31
N HIS A 67 4.37 -15.39 -9.68
CA HIS A 67 3.62 -16.34 -10.51
C HIS A 67 2.27 -16.71 -9.86
N GLY A 68 1.20 -16.72 -10.66
CA GLY A 68 -0.16 -16.99 -10.20
C GLY A 68 -0.91 -15.77 -9.67
N VAL A 69 -0.33 -14.58 -9.72
CA VAL A 69 -1.02 -13.31 -9.50
C VAL A 69 -1.35 -12.67 -10.85
N ARG A 70 -2.60 -12.30 -11.05
CA ARG A 70 -3.07 -11.70 -12.31
C ARG A 70 -2.92 -10.18 -12.27
N THR A 71 -2.48 -9.58 -13.39
CA THR A 71 -2.37 -8.12 -13.54
C THR A 71 -3.46 -7.58 -14.45
N PHE A 72 -4.01 -6.42 -14.09
CA PHE A 72 -4.97 -5.65 -14.89
C PHE A 72 -4.42 -4.24 -15.11
N GLU A 73 -4.15 -3.91 -16.37
CA GLU A 73 -3.64 -2.59 -16.73
C GLU A 73 -4.77 -1.55 -16.80
N GLU A 74 -4.50 -0.36 -16.26
CA GLU A 74 -5.43 0.79 -16.25
C GLU A 74 -5.04 1.88 -17.26
N GLY A 75 -4.02 1.65 -18.07
CA GLY A 75 -3.49 2.68 -18.98
C GLY A 75 -2.61 3.71 -18.25
N SER A 76 -2.53 4.93 -18.80
CA SER A 76 -1.63 5.99 -18.28
C SER A 76 -2.21 6.70 -17.05
N GLU A 77 -3.50 6.68 -16.85
CA GLU A 77 -4.20 7.31 -15.73
C GLU A 77 -4.84 6.24 -14.84
N PRO A 78 -4.59 6.27 -13.51
CA PRO A 78 -5.27 5.39 -12.59
C PRO A 78 -6.78 5.63 -12.60
N LEU A 79 -7.56 4.54 -12.61
CA LEU A 79 -9.03 4.59 -12.60
C LEU A 79 -9.61 4.90 -11.21
N GLY A 80 -8.77 5.04 -10.20
CA GLY A 80 -9.19 5.14 -8.81
C GLY A 80 -9.52 3.78 -8.18
N THR A 81 -9.88 3.78 -6.90
CA THR A 81 -10.06 2.54 -6.14
C THR A 81 -11.27 1.73 -6.61
N ALA A 82 -12.38 2.38 -6.91
CA ALA A 82 -13.57 1.72 -7.43
C ALA A 82 -13.45 1.38 -8.92
N GLY A 83 -12.87 2.28 -9.71
CA GLY A 83 -12.61 2.03 -11.14
C GLY A 83 -11.70 0.83 -11.37
N GLY A 84 -10.67 0.65 -10.55
CA GLY A 84 -9.82 -0.53 -10.56
C GLY A 84 -10.59 -1.83 -10.33
N LEU A 85 -11.52 -1.86 -9.36
CA LEU A 85 -12.39 -3.02 -9.14
C LEU A 85 -13.37 -3.23 -10.29
N CYS A 86 -13.92 -2.16 -10.85
CA CYS A 86 -14.79 -2.24 -12.01
C CYS A 86 -14.06 -2.85 -13.23
N ASN A 87 -12.81 -2.46 -13.46
CA ASN A 87 -11.96 -3.02 -14.52
C ASN A 87 -11.70 -4.53 -14.35
N MET A 88 -11.74 -5.03 -13.10
CA MET A 88 -11.56 -6.43 -12.76
C MET A 88 -12.89 -7.20 -12.62
N SER A 89 -14.05 -6.57 -12.81
CA SER A 89 -15.37 -7.12 -12.48
C SER A 89 -15.66 -8.46 -13.15
N GLU A 90 -15.30 -8.64 -14.41
CA GLU A 90 -15.47 -9.91 -15.12
C GLU A 90 -14.65 -11.04 -14.50
N TRP A 91 -13.41 -10.75 -14.08
CA TRP A 91 -12.56 -11.73 -13.39
C TRP A 91 -13.04 -12.01 -11.97
N ILE A 92 -13.47 -10.99 -11.23
CA ILE A 92 -14.06 -11.16 -9.90
C ILE A 92 -15.30 -12.06 -9.98
N GLY A 93 -16.16 -11.83 -10.95
CA GLY A 93 -17.36 -12.63 -11.19
C GLY A 93 -18.30 -12.64 -9.99
N ASP A 94 -18.74 -13.83 -9.58
CA ASP A 94 -19.69 -14.03 -8.47
C ASP A 94 -19.02 -14.24 -7.11
N ARG A 95 -17.75 -13.85 -6.95
CA ARG A 95 -16.98 -14.01 -5.71
C ARG A 95 -17.09 -12.79 -4.81
N ASP A 96 -16.92 -13.01 -3.51
CA ASP A 96 -16.59 -11.93 -2.59
C ASP A 96 -15.14 -11.52 -2.76
N VAL A 97 -14.80 -10.30 -2.37
CA VAL A 97 -13.45 -9.76 -2.56
C VAL A 97 -12.84 -9.28 -1.23
N VAL A 98 -11.56 -9.61 -1.06
CA VAL A 98 -10.66 -9.00 -0.07
C VAL A 98 -9.80 -7.99 -0.82
N VAL A 99 -9.90 -6.71 -0.46
CA VAL A 99 -9.15 -5.62 -1.11
C VAL A 99 -8.15 -5.04 -0.14
N LEU A 100 -6.88 -4.97 -0.57
CA LEU A 100 -5.81 -4.33 0.19
C LEU A 100 -5.07 -3.33 -0.70
N ASN A 101 -4.86 -2.12 -0.20
CA ASN A 101 -3.98 -1.16 -0.86
C ASN A 101 -2.52 -1.63 -0.74
N ALA A 102 -1.77 -1.64 -1.83
CA ALA A 102 -0.38 -2.12 -1.85
C ALA A 102 0.55 -1.34 -0.92
N ASP A 103 0.22 -0.08 -0.62
CA ASP A 103 0.99 0.81 0.24
C ASP A 103 0.59 0.76 1.72
N SER A 104 -0.41 -0.02 2.06
CA SER A 104 -0.84 -0.22 3.45
C SER A 104 -0.01 -1.30 4.12
N VAL A 105 0.93 -0.89 4.96
CA VAL A 105 1.81 -1.79 5.71
C VAL A 105 1.16 -2.12 7.05
N LEU A 106 0.70 -3.36 7.19
CA LEU A 106 0.01 -3.85 8.38
C LEU A 106 0.97 -4.71 9.23
N PHE A 107 1.13 -4.34 10.50
CA PHE A 107 1.88 -5.09 11.52
C PHE A 107 0.89 -5.66 12.54
N GLY A 108 0.37 -6.84 12.27
CA GLY A 108 -0.64 -7.50 13.11
C GLY A 108 -1.40 -8.56 12.35
N ASP A 109 -2.24 -9.30 13.06
CA ASP A 109 -3.07 -10.35 12.48
C ASP A 109 -4.37 -9.78 11.91
N VAL A 110 -4.76 -10.24 10.74
CA VAL A 110 -5.98 -9.86 10.03
C VAL A 110 -6.94 -11.04 9.80
N ALA A 111 -6.61 -12.22 10.32
CA ALA A 111 -7.36 -13.45 10.09
C ALA A 111 -8.84 -13.35 10.54
N ASP A 112 -9.07 -12.85 11.75
CA ASP A 112 -10.41 -12.67 12.27
C ASP A 112 -11.21 -11.61 11.48
N PHE A 113 -10.54 -10.57 11.02
CA PHE A 113 -11.15 -9.56 10.16
C PHE A 113 -11.64 -10.18 8.85
N ILE A 114 -10.76 -10.86 8.12
CA ILE A 114 -11.11 -11.47 6.83
C ILE A 114 -12.06 -12.66 7.02
N GLY A 115 -11.86 -13.47 8.08
CA GLY A 115 -12.73 -14.58 8.42
C GLY A 115 -14.17 -14.18 8.73
N GLY A 116 -14.37 -12.98 9.28
CA GLY A 116 -15.69 -12.43 9.59
C GLY A 116 -16.39 -11.72 8.43
N ARG A 117 -15.95 -11.85 7.19
CA ARG A 117 -16.47 -11.13 6.01
C ARG A 117 -17.97 -11.27 5.78
N ASP A 118 -18.57 -12.37 6.25
CA ASP A 118 -20.02 -12.62 6.10
C ASP A 118 -20.88 -11.82 7.10
N ASN A 119 -20.27 -11.11 8.05
CA ASN A 119 -21.00 -10.35 9.08
C ASN A 119 -21.68 -9.09 8.54
N ALA A 120 -21.13 -8.50 7.47
CA ALA A 120 -21.70 -7.34 6.81
C ALA A 120 -21.34 -7.31 5.31
N PRO A 121 -22.17 -6.66 4.46
CA PRO A 121 -21.89 -6.54 3.03
C PRO A 121 -20.55 -5.88 2.71
N THR A 122 -20.13 -4.95 3.56
CA THR A 122 -18.83 -4.28 3.51
C THR A 122 -18.22 -4.21 4.90
N ARG A 123 -16.95 -4.60 5.04
CA ARG A 123 -16.20 -4.43 6.27
C ARG A 123 -14.91 -3.65 5.98
N LEU A 124 -14.62 -2.70 6.83
CA LEU A 124 -13.44 -1.84 6.74
C LEU A 124 -12.58 -2.02 7.99
N LEU A 125 -11.32 -2.36 7.80
CA LEU A 125 -10.36 -2.37 8.89
C LEU A 125 -9.95 -0.92 9.19
N VAL A 126 -10.09 -0.50 10.45
CA VAL A 126 -9.91 0.89 10.85
C VAL A 126 -9.01 1.02 12.08
N THR A 127 -8.37 2.16 12.22
CA THR A 127 -7.63 2.53 13.44
C THR A 127 -8.17 3.82 14.03
N LEU A 128 -7.91 4.04 15.32
CA LEU A 128 -8.28 5.28 15.99
C LEU A 128 -7.35 6.41 15.52
N ASP A 129 -7.90 7.40 14.85
CA ASP A 129 -7.17 8.63 14.46
C ASP A 129 -8.11 9.83 14.52
N ARG A 130 -7.99 10.61 15.58
CA ARG A 130 -8.81 11.83 15.78
C ARG A 130 -8.28 13.05 15.04
N ALA A 131 -7.06 12.98 14.53
CA ALA A 131 -6.46 14.09 13.80
C ALA A 131 -6.87 14.08 12.32
N LEU A 132 -6.96 12.89 11.73
CA LEU A 132 -7.28 12.70 10.31
C LEU A 132 -8.29 11.54 10.13
N PRO A 133 -9.50 11.64 10.71
CA PRO A 133 -10.49 10.57 10.62
C PRO A 133 -11.15 10.54 9.25
N ASP A 134 -11.46 9.33 8.76
CA ASP A 134 -12.30 9.11 7.58
C ASP A 134 -13.77 8.94 7.97
N PHE A 135 -14.04 8.33 9.16
CA PHE A 135 -15.39 7.97 9.62
C PHE A 135 -15.65 8.47 11.04
N ASP A 136 -16.85 9.01 11.26
CA ASP A 136 -17.42 9.40 12.56
C ASP A 136 -16.52 10.29 13.43
N GLY A 137 -15.60 11.05 12.81
CA GLY A 137 -14.64 11.88 13.51
C GLY A 137 -13.65 11.13 14.40
N LEU A 138 -13.51 9.82 14.22
CA LEU A 138 -12.77 8.92 15.10
C LEU A 138 -11.92 7.88 14.39
N TRP A 139 -12.43 7.29 13.32
CA TRP A 139 -11.85 6.13 12.67
C TRP A 139 -11.18 6.49 11.35
N ARG A 140 -9.99 5.96 11.12
CA ARG A 140 -9.25 6.04 9.87
C ARG A 140 -9.16 4.67 9.23
N PHE A 141 -9.45 4.58 7.95
CA PHE A 141 -9.27 3.37 7.15
C PHE A 141 -7.80 3.02 6.99
N VAL A 142 -7.44 1.75 7.17
CA VAL A 142 -6.05 1.29 7.10
C VAL A 142 -5.70 0.53 5.82
N GLY A 143 -6.58 0.60 4.82
CA GLY A 143 -6.32 0.06 3.49
C GLY A 143 -6.81 -1.38 3.25
N LEU A 144 -7.36 -2.09 4.25
CA LEU A 144 -7.89 -3.45 4.09
C LEU A 144 -9.41 -3.44 4.25
N SER A 145 -10.10 -3.96 3.23
CA SER A 145 -11.56 -4.12 3.24
C SER A 145 -11.99 -5.49 2.73
N THR A 146 -13.20 -5.91 3.11
CA THR A 146 -13.90 -7.03 2.47
C THR A 146 -15.24 -6.56 1.94
N MET A 147 -15.60 -6.97 0.74
CA MET A 147 -16.88 -6.62 0.13
C MET A 147 -17.53 -7.85 -0.47
N SER A 148 -18.85 -7.97 -0.23
CA SER A 148 -19.66 -9.00 -0.84
C SER A 148 -19.84 -8.75 -2.34
N ARG A 149 -20.14 -9.80 -3.10
CA ARG A 149 -20.52 -9.67 -4.51
C ARG A 149 -21.68 -8.70 -4.74
N SER A 150 -22.63 -8.63 -3.80
CA SER A 150 -23.77 -7.71 -3.89
C SER A 150 -23.34 -6.25 -3.75
N THR A 151 -22.31 -5.97 -2.97
CA THR A 151 -21.67 -4.65 -2.89
C THR A 151 -20.96 -4.32 -4.19
N LEU A 152 -20.18 -5.26 -4.74
CA LEU A 152 -19.43 -5.07 -5.98
C LEU A 152 -20.35 -4.79 -7.18
N ALA A 153 -21.53 -5.43 -7.23
CA ALA A 153 -22.52 -5.16 -8.27
C ALA A 153 -23.07 -3.72 -8.26
N ARG A 154 -22.83 -2.94 -7.21
CA ARG A 154 -23.21 -1.51 -7.11
C ARG A 154 -22.10 -0.58 -7.62
N ILE A 155 -20.91 -1.10 -7.94
CA ILE A 155 -19.82 -0.34 -8.52
C ILE A 155 -20.05 -0.27 -10.04
N GLY A 156 -20.35 0.91 -10.53
CA GLY A 156 -20.54 1.17 -11.97
C GLY A 156 -19.34 1.91 -12.57
N PRO A 157 -19.35 2.08 -13.90
CA PRO A 157 -18.25 2.75 -14.62
C PRO A 157 -18.04 4.22 -14.23
N GLU A 158 -19.05 4.85 -13.62
CA GLU A 158 -18.96 6.24 -13.10
C GLU A 158 -18.39 6.31 -11.69
N THR A 159 -18.09 5.17 -11.04
CA THR A 159 -17.58 5.11 -9.69
C THR A 159 -16.05 5.15 -9.73
N GLU A 160 -15.44 6.19 -9.19
CA GLU A 160 -13.98 6.34 -9.16
C GLU A 160 -13.40 5.96 -7.78
N ASP A 161 -14.09 6.36 -6.71
CA ASP A 161 -13.58 6.27 -5.34
C ASP A 161 -14.54 5.49 -4.43
N LEU A 162 -14.05 4.42 -3.82
CA LEU A 162 -14.85 3.56 -2.94
C LEU A 162 -15.39 4.34 -1.73
N TYR A 163 -14.59 5.20 -1.12
CA TYR A 163 -15.00 5.95 0.06
C TYR A 163 -16.10 6.96 -0.29
N ARG A 164 -15.84 7.83 -1.27
CA ARG A 164 -16.72 8.93 -1.64
C ARG A 164 -18.01 8.43 -2.26
N ASP A 165 -17.90 7.44 -3.16
CA ASP A 165 -18.99 7.09 -4.06
C ASP A 165 -19.82 5.90 -3.56
N LEU A 166 -19.23 5.06 -2.68
CA LEU A 166 -19.90 3.86 -2.17
C LEU A 166 -20.00 3.83 -0.63
N TRP A 167 -18.89 3.81 0.09
CA TRP A 167 -18.87 3.53 1.52
C TRP A 167 -19.60 4.55 2.38
N LYS A 168 -19.56 5.84 2.03
CA LYS A 168 -20.33 6.88 2.73
C LYS A 168 -21.83 6.61 2.75
N ARG A 169 -22.37 6.13 1.63
CA ARG A 169 -23.80 5.79 1.54
C ARG A 169 -24.10 4.52 2.34
N GLN A 170 -23.27 3.49 2.12
CA GLN A 170 -23.43 2.23 2.85
C GLN A 170 -23.32 2.43 4.37
N LEU A 171 -22.44 3.31 4.85
CA LEU A 171 -22.33 3.62 6.28
C LEU A 171 -23.63 4.26 6.81
N ALA A 172 -24.19 5.21 6.06
CA ALA A 172 -25.46 5.84 6.41
C ALA A 172 -26.63 4.84 6.44
N ASP A 173 -26.58 3.81 5.59
CA ASP A 173 -27.58 2.74 5.49
C ASP A 173 -27.33 1.58 6.50
N GLY A 174 -26.26 1.65 7.29
CA GLY A 174 -25.89 0.60 8.26
C GLY A 174 -25.34 -0.70 7.63
N GLU A 175 -24.83 -0.62 6.38
CA GLU A 175 -24.31 -1.76 5.63
C GLU A 175 -22.78 -1.93 5.77
N VAL A 176 -22.11 -1.07 6.55
CA VAL A 176 -20.66 -1.12 6.77
C VAL A 176 -20.35 -1.48 8.22
N ASP A 177 -19.49 -2.47 8.39
CA ASP A 177 -18.90 -2.82 9.68
C ASP A 177 -17.48 -2.20 9.78
N LEU A 178 -17.30 -1.26 10.72
CA LEU A 178 -16.00 -0.67 11.03
C LEU A 178 -15.33 -1.53 12.11
N VAL A 179 -14.28 -2.27 11.72
CA VAL A 179 -13.60 -3.21 12.60
C VAL A 179 -12.28 -2.63 13.08
N PRO A 180 -12.11 -2.37 14.39
CA PRO A 180 -10.87 -1.85 14.91
C PRO A 180 -9.68 -2.80 14.70
N PHE A 181 -8.59 -2.29 14.15
CA PHE A 181 -7.33 -3.00 14.04
C PHE A 181 -6.54 -2.88 15.33
N THR A 182 -6.15 -4.00 15.92
CA THR A 182 -5.37 -4.04 17.16
C THR A 182 -3.86 -3.93 16.93
N GLY A 183 -3.41 -4.03 15.65
CA GLY A 183 -2.02 -3.87 15.24
C GLY A 183 -1.66 -2.43 14.90
N LEU A 184 -0.48 -2.27 14.30
CA LEU A 184 -0.02 -1.00 13.74
C LEU A 184 -0.20 -1.00 12.22
N ALA A 185 -0.81 0.05 11.69
CA ALA A 185 -0.94 0.29 10.26
C ALA A 185 -0.19 1.56 9.86
N ILE A 186 0.59 1.49 8.78
CA ILE A 186 1.35 2.63 8.23
C ILE A 186 1.03 2.74 6.73
N ASP A 187 0.56 3.92 6.29
CA ASP A 187 0.45 4.25 4.86
C ASP A 187 1.84 4.61 4.33
N GLY A 188 2.50 3.69 3.62
CA GLY A 188 3.83 3.89 3.03
C GLY A 188 3.88 4.92 1.89
N GLY A 189 2.98 5.90 1.90
CA GLY A 189 2.78 6.88 0.83
C GLY A 189 3.70 8.09 0.83
N THR A 190 4.47 8.31 1.89
CA THR A 190 5.45 9.40 1.99
C THR A 190 6.82 8.86 2.38
N PRO A 191 7.92 9.60 2.13
CA PRO A 191 9.26 9.17 2.58
C PRO A 191 9.35 8.99 4.10
N ALA A 192 8.64 9.81 4.87
CA ALA A 192 8.59 9.71 6.33
C ALA A 192 7.92 8.41 6.79
N ASP A 193 6.76 8.09 6.20
CA ASP A 193 6.00 6.88 6.53
C ASP A 193 6.71 5.62 6.05
N LEU A 194 7.34 5.66 4.86
CA LEU A 194 8.16 4.58 4.35
C LEU A 194 9.35 4.28 5.28
N LEU A 195 10.02 5.34 5.77
CA LEU A 195 11.08 5.18 6.77
C LEU A 195 10.52 4.62 8.08
N ALA A 196 9.37 5.14 8.55
CA ALA A 196 8.73 4.65 9.78
C ALA A 196 8.40 3.16 9.69
N ALA A 197 7.81 2.70 8.57
CA ALA A 197 7.52 1.29 8.34
C ALA A 197 8.79 0.42 8.37
N ASN A 198 9.89 0.89 7.75
CA ASN A 198 11.17 0.20 7.78
C ASN A 198 11.77 0.15 9.18
N LEU A 199 11.66 1.21 9.97
CA LEU A 199 12.16 1.23 11.35
C LEU A 199 11.37 0.28 12.26
N VAL A 200 10.07 0.14 12.05
CA VAL A 200 9.27 -0.87 12.78
C VAL A 200 9.73 -2.27 12.38
N GLU A 201 9.79 -2.58 11.09
CA GLU A 201 10.16 -3.91 10.58
C GLU A 201 11.59 -4.32 10.98
N SER A 202 12.53 -3.37 10.98
CA SER A 202 13.94 -3.62 11.29
C SER A 202 14.29 -3.46 12.78
N GLU A 203 13.30 -3.22 13.65
CA GLU A 203 13.53 -2.91 15.07
C GLU A 203 14.49 -1.72 15.26
N GLY A 204 14.31 -0.68 14.46
CA GLY A 204 15.10 0.55 14.51
C GLY A 204 16.47 0.48 13.81
N ARG A 205 16.77 -0.59 13.08
CA ARG A 205 18.02 -0.73 12.34
C ARG A 205 17.94 -0.03 10.97
N THR A 206 19.10 0.34 10.44
CA THR A 206 19.22 0.81 9.06
C THR A 206 18.94 -0.36 8.09
N VAL A 207 18.14 -0.07 7.07
CA VAL A 207 17.85 -0.98 5.96
C VAL A 207 18.62 -0.50 4.72
N VAL A 208 19.33 -1.41 4.06
CA VAL A 208 20.14 -1.13 2.87
C VAL A 208 19.68 -2.07 1.76
N GLU A 209 19.13 -1.51 0.69
CA GLU A 209 18.76 -2.29 -0.52
C GLU A 209 20.01 -2.78 -1.27
N SER A 210 19.84 -3.87 -2.00
CA SER A 210 20.86 -4.35 -2.96
C SER A 210 21.16 -3.27 -3.98
N GLY A 211 22.47 -3.05 -4.26
CA GLY A 211 22.93 -1.98 -5.16
C GLY A 211 23.07 -0.62 -4.49
N ALA A 212 22.85 -0.50 -3.19
CA ALA A 212 23.24 0.67 -2.41
C ALA A 212 24.65 0.51 -1.80
N THR A 213 25.31 1.62 -1.48
CA THR A 213 26.66 1.64 -0.89
C THR A 213 26.68 2.47 0.39
N VAL A 214 27.28 1.93 1.45
CA VAL A 214 27.42 2.62 2.75
C VAL A 214 28.88 2.53 3.20
N ASP A 215 29.67 3.56 2.89
CA ASP A 215 31.07 3.72 3.30
C ASP A 215 31.20 4.62 4.53
N GLY A 216 30.17 5.41 4.83
CA GLY A 216 30.03 6.26 6.01
C GLY A 216 29.21 5.61 7.12
N THR A 217 28.53 6.43 7.90
CA THR A 217 27.64 5.99 8.98
C THR A 217 26.19 6.30 8.63
N ALA A 218 25.32 5.27 8.71
CA ALA A 218 23.88 5.43 8.53
C ALA A 218 23.14 4.82 9.71
N GLU A 219 22.44 5.67 10.49
CA GLU A 219 21.70 5.27 11.67
C GLU A 219 20.19 5.45 11.43
N GLN A 220 19.42 4.37 11.60
CA GLN A 220 17.97 4.40 11.40
C GLN A 220 17.59 4.95 10.01
N CYS A 221 18.33 4.58 8.99
CA CYS A 221 18.14 5.03 7.61
C CYS A 221 17.54 3.94 6.73
N LEU A 222 16.93 4.36 5.63
CA LEU A 222 16.60 3.53 4.49
C LEU A 222 17.48 3.96 3.31
N VAL A 223 18.42 3.10 2.90
CA VAL A 223 19.29 3.36 1.76
C VAL A 223 18.81 2.51 0.60
N LEU A 224 18.17 3.15 -0.35
CA LEU A 224 17.55 2.53 -1.52
C LEU A 224 18.61 2.21 -2.60
N THR A 225 18.26 1.35 -3.53
CA THR A 225 19.09 1.01 -4.69
C THR A 225 19.66 2.27 -5.37
N GLY A 226 20.98 2.28 -5.62
CA GLY A 226 21.70 3.43 -6.14
C GLY A 226 22.06 4.50 -5.10
N GLY A 227 21.51 4.42 -3.90
CA GLY A 227 21.82 5.31 -2.79
C GLY A 227 23.24 5.13 -2.29
N GLN A 228 23.89 6.23 -1.91
CA GLN A 228 25.26 6.25 -1.42
C GLN A 228 25.38 7.06 -0.13
N VAL A 229 26.02 6.46 0.87
CA VAL A 229 26.50 7.15 2.09
C VAL A 229 28.03 7.13 2.04
N ARG A 230 28.64 8.27 1.74
CA ARG A 230 30.07 8.37 1.46
C ARG A 230 30.92 8.28 2.73
N ALA A 231 32.16 7.90 2.58
CA ALA A 231 33.13 7.92 3.69
C ALA A 231 33.18 9.30 4.35
N GLY A 232 33.05 9.32 5.69
CA GLY A 232 32.98 10.54 6.50
C GLY A 232 31.59 11.17 6.61
N GLU A 233 30.58 10.72 5.86
CA GLU A 233 29.20 11.14 6.07
C GLU A 233 28.57 10.42 7.30
N HIS A 234 27.75 11.16 8.03
CA HIS A 234 26.95 10.64 9.15
C HIS A 234 25.49 11.00 8.92
N LEU A 235 24.68 10.00 8.55
CA LEU A 235 23.26 10.16 8.30
C LEU A 235 22.45 9.52 9.43
N ARG A 236 21.38 10.18 9.81
CA ARG A 236 20.43 9.66 10.79
C ARG A 236 19.01 9.94 10.36
N ARG A 237 18.16 8.91 10.40
CA ARG A 237 16.75 8.97 10.02
C ARG A 237 16.52 9.57 8.62
N CYS A 238 17.25 9.06 7.66
CA CYS A 238 17.15 9.50 6.26
C CYS A 238 16.64 8.38 5.35
N VAL A 239 15.97 8.77 4.28
CA VAL A 239 15.78 7.93 3.08
C VAL A 239 16.73 8.46 2.02
N VAL A 240 17.52 7.59 1.40
CA VAL A 240 18.55 7.97 0.43
C VAL A 240 18.44 7.08 -0.80
N ASP A 241 18.39 7.68 -1.99
CA ASP A 241 18.62 6.98 -3.26
C ASP A 241 19.73 7.66 -4.07
N GLY A 242 19.93 7.26 -5.34
CA GLY A 242 20.93 7.84 -6.23
C GLY A 242 20.69 9.31 -6.58
N ASN A 243 19.48 9.83 -6.42
CA ASN A 243 19.05 11.14 -6.89
C ASN A 243 18.73 12.12 -5.76
N ALA A 244 18.24 11.63 -4.62
CA ALA A 244 17.72 12.46 -3.54
C ALA A 244 17.97 11.86 -2.16
N ARG A 245 17.89 12.74 -1.16
CA ARG A 245 17.88 12.39 0.25
C ARG A 245 16.70 13.08 0.92
N PHE A 246 15.88 12.32 1.62
CA PHE A 246 14.90 12.84 2.57
C PHE A 246 15.49 12.76 3.98
N ASP A 247 15.43 13.86 4.71
CA ASP A 247 15.85 13.95 6.11
C ASP A 247 14.59 14.16 6.98
N LEU A 248 14.28 13.18 7.83
CA LEU A 248 13.11 13.23 8.71
C LEU A 248 13.20 14.34 9.76
N LEU A 249 14.41 14.69 10.22
CA LEU A 249 14.59 15.71 11.27
C LEU A 249 14.26 17.10 10.77
N SER A 250 14.61 17.42 9.51
CA SER A 250 14.28 18.68 8.84
C SER A 250 12.99 18.60 8.03
N ASN A 251 12.43 17.41 7.84
CA ASN A 251 11.30 17.12 6.97
C ASN A 251 11.48 17.70 5.56
N SER A 252 12.68 17.54 5.00
CA SER A 252 13.07 18.10 3.72
C SER A 252 13.69 17.08 2.77
N ILE A 253 13.52 17.32 1.48
CA ILE A 253 14.18 16.56 0.42
C ILE A 253 15.31 17.41 -0.14
N VAL A 254 16.50 16.84 -0.19
CA VAL A 254 17.71 17.48 -0.74
C VAL A 254 18.20 16.60 -1.88
N PRO A 255 18.52 17.18 -3.08
CA PRO A 255 19.17 16.42 -4.14
C PRO A 255 20.52 15.88 -3.67
N THR A 256 20.81 14.64 -4.01
CA THR A 256 22.17 14.10 -3.85
C THR A 256 23.03 14.72 -4.92
N VAL A 257 24.07 15.44 -4.51
CA VAL A 257 25.01 16.04 -5.47
C VAL A 257 25.76 14.89 -6.17
N PRO A 258 25.71 14.79 -7.51
CA PRO A 258 26.53 13.81 -8.23
C PRO A 258 28.02 14.07 -7.93
N PRO A 259 28.86 13.03 -7.98
CA PRO A 259 30.28 13.12 -7.67
C PRO A 259 31.05 14.03 -8.64
#